data_cb88195768f62b0a7171955afbe5216e
#
_entry.id   cb88195768f62b0a7171955afbe5216e
#
_cell.length_a   1.000
_cell.length_b   1.000
_cell.length_c   1.000
_cell.angle_alpha   90.00
_cell.angle_beta   90.00
_cell.angle_gamma   90.00
#
_symmetry.space_group_name_H-M   'P 1'
#
loop_
_entity.id
_entity.type
_entity.pdbx_description
1 polymer ?
#
loop_
_entity_poly.entity_id
_entity_poly.type
_entity_poly.pdbx_seq_one_letter_code
_entity_poly.pdbx_strand_id
1 'polypeptide(L)'
;VDTEPRQEQETMPAIRGIEVHSIDWIPERERHGKLWHQAPLWFLGNFQYFTIPIGFIGPAMGLSLWWTALAGLLGIVVGTFFMAFHGSQGPKLGLPQMIQSRAQFGYRGVVIVLFVALFTYMAFNVTDQVLLAQGISGAYGWNPTAIALVTVIAAALLAIFGHDWVHRIFRILLVISFPLVTIITIAIITGHAGGFAPKTHYGFKLTAFMAEFSAAAAYNITYAPYVSDYSRYLPSRTKSRSVIFSVFFGASSSAIWLIALGAWLAIHLSANDGLLGLKTAGNNVFGGLGSVAALTSALALLATMGMNAYGASLTLLTGIDCFKKVNPTRAARIVSILGLAIVWYLIGDMITTSAVNTVFTALTLMLYLLVPWTATNLIDFFYVRRGHYAITDLFSLDGIYHRWNWRGITAYAIGFAAEIPFMVLPQLGSLSYIGPVAKLLNDTDISWLVGLVVTAIAYLLITRGFDPKTEEQAIAKSEATLKADFG
;
A
#
# COMPACT_ATOMS: atom_id res chain seq x y z
N VAL A 1 -12.92 -47.78 13.68
CA VAL A 1 -13.68 -46.88 12.79
C VAL A 1 -14.49 -45.97 13.71
N ASP A 2 -13.85 -44.91 14.22
CA ASP A 2 -14.53 -43.89 15.01
C ASP A 2 -14.60 -42.63 14.15
N THR A 3 -15.78 -42.35 13.64
CA THR A 3 -16.13 -41.09 13.00
C THR A 3 -16.45 -40.10 14.10
N GLU A 4 -15.49 -39.25 14.47
CA GLU A 4 -15.82 -38.05 15.25
C GLU A 4 -16.80 -37.17 14.47
N PRO A 5 -17.89 -36.70 15.12
CA PRO A 5 -18.82 -35.79 14.45
C PRO A 5 -18.13 -34.45 14.14
N ARG A 6 -18.24 -34.03 12.89
CA ARG A 6 -17.91 -32.63 12.49
C ARG A 6 -18.66 -31.72 13.46
N GLN A 7 -17.91 -30.95 14.24
CA GLN A 7 -18.46 -29.80 14.95
C GLN A 7 -19.08 -28.87 13.90
N GLU A 8 -20.42 -28.82 13.90
CA GLU A 8 -21.17 -27.76 13.25
C GLU A 8 -20.58 -26.42 13.75
N GLN A 9 -19.96 -25.69 12.86
CA GLN A 9 -19.65 -24.30 13.12
C GLN A 9 -20.99 -23.62 13.37
N GLU A 10 -21.28 -23.29 14.63
CA GLU A 10 -22.38 -22.42 14.98
C GLU A 10 -22.25 -21.16 14.11
N THR A 11 -23.09 -21.05 13.11
CA THR A 11 -23.30 -19.85 12.35
C THR A 11 -23.93 -18.83 13.28
N MET A 12 -23.08 -18.06 13.95
CA MET A 12 -23.55 -16.87 14.64
C MET A 12 -24.31 -16.02 13.61
N PRO A 13 -25.48 -15.47 13.98
CA PRO A 13 -26.26 -14.64 13.06
C PRO A 13 -25.36 -13.50 12.56
N ALA A 14 -25.21 -13.41 11.23
CA ALA A 14 -24.45 -12.36 10.59
C ALA A 14 -25.01 -11.01 11.05
N ILE A 15 -24.28 -10.33 11.91
CA ILE A 15 -24.58 -8.93 12.22
C ILE A 15 -24.36 -8.20 10.88
N ARG A 16 -25.44 -7.68 10.30
CA ARG A 16 -25.41 -6.98 9.01
C ARG A 16 -24.23 -6.01 9.00
N GLY A 17 -23.26 -6.25 8.12
CA GLY A 17 -22.15 -5.34 7.85
C GLY A 17 -20.76 -5.76 8.37
N ILE A 18 -20.57 -6.98 8.92
CA ILE A 18 -19.25 -7.49 9.29
C ILE A 18 -18.82 -8.50 8.24
N GLU A 19 -17.64 -8.25 7.62
CA GLU A 19 -17.03 -9.19 6.67
C GLU A 19 -16.79 -10.55 7.35
N VAL A 20 -17.32 -11.60 6.73
CA VAL A 20 -17.24 -12.97 7.25
C VAL A 20 -15.93 -13.62 6.83
N HIS A 21 -15.40 -13.24 5.66
CA HIS A 21 -14.19 -13.82 5.08
C HIS A 21 -12.96 -13.02 5.45
N SER A 22 -12.04 -13.65 6.16
CA SER A 22 -10.75 -13.05 6.53
C SER A 22 -9.66 -13.42 5.51
N ILE A 23 -9.13 -14.64 5.64
CA ILE A 23 -8.05 -15.17 4.78
C ILE A 23 -8.55 -16.25 3.81
N ASP A 24 -9.84 -16.55 3.85
CA ASP A 24 -10.45 -17.67 3.16
C ASP A 24 -10.59 -17.42 1.66
N TRP A 25 -10.75 -18.51 0.92
CA TRP A 25 -11.15 -18.47 -0.48
C TRP A 25 -12.60 -18.03 -0.64
N ILE A 26 -12.88 -17.15 -1.60
CA ILE A 26 -14.22 -16.65 -1.89
C ILE A 26 -14.88 -17.54 -2.95
N PRO A 27 -15.98 -18.24 -2.63
CA PRO A 27 -16.76 -19.02 -3.59
C PRO A 27 -17.32 -18.14 -4.70
N GLU A 28 -17.47 -18.72 -5.92
CA GLU A 28 -17.94 -17.95 -7.08
C GLU A 28 -19.33 -17.31 -6.84
N ARG A 29 -20.22 -17.98 -6.14
CA ARG A 29 -21.56 -17.47 -5.78
C ARG A 29 -21.54 -16.22 -4.90
N GLU A 30 -20.43 -15.98 -4.20
CA GLU A 30 -20.25 -14.83 -3.32
C GLU A 30 -19.46 -13.70 -3.98
N ARG A 31 -18.99 -13.91 -5.21
CA ARG A 31 -18.23 -12.93 -5.99
C ARG A 31 -19.16 -11.99 -6.75
N HIS A 32 -19.76 -11.08 -6.03
CA HIS A 32 -20.74 -10.10 -6.55
C HIS A 32 -20.16 -8.71 -6.82
N GLY A 33 -18.86 -8.53 -6.67
CA GLY A 33 -18.16 -7.29 -6.96
C GLY A 33 -18.33 -6.83 -8.41
N LYS A 34 -18.37 -5.53 -8.62
CA LYS A 34 -18.50 -4.93 -9.96
C LYS A 34 -17.20 -4.28 -10.36
N LEU A 35 -16.76 -4.54 -11.60
CA LEU A 35 -15.49 -4.01 -12.13
C LEU A 35 -15.39 -2.48 -12.02
N TRP A 36 -16.46 -1.75 -12.31
CA TRP A 36 -16.47 -0.30 -12.27
C TRP A 36 -16.25 0.29 -10.86
N HIS A 37 -16.39 -0.52 -9.77
CA HIS A 37 -16.05 -0.08 -8.42
C HIS A 37 -14.54 0.03 -8.19
N GLN A 38 -13.72 -0.65 -8.99
CA GLN A 38 -12.26 -0.68 -8.77
C GLN A 38 -11.62 0.68 -9.03
N ALA A 39 -11.99 1.37 -10.10
CA ALA A 39 -11.38 2.69 -10.39
C ALA A 39 -11.71 3.74 -9.32
N PRO A 40 -12.98 3.96 -8.90
CA PRO A 40 -13.29 4.87 -7.80
C PRO A 40 -12.63 4.48 -6.46
N LEU A 41 -12.55 3.18 -6.16
CA LEU A 41 -11.91 2.70 -4.94
C LEU A 41 -10.44 3.14 -4.85
N TRP A 42 -9.69 2.89 -5.93
CA TRP A 42 -8.26 3.22 -5.97
C TRP A 42 -7.99 4.69 -6.22
N PHE A 43 -8.91 5.39 -6.89
CA PHE A 43 -8.88 6.85 -6.91
C PHE A 43 -8.96 7.43 -5.50
N LEU A 44 -9.90 6.92 -4.69
CA LEU A 44 -10.10 7.31 -3.29
C LEU A 44 -8.90 7.00 -2.42
N GLY A 45 -8.30 5.83 -2.60
CA GLY A 45 -7.12 5.40 -1.82
C GLY A 45 -5.96 6.39 -1.91
N ASN A 46 -5.83 7.08 -3.04
CA ASN A 46 -4.78 8.07 -3.25
C ASN A 46 -5.26 9.52 -3.11
N PHE A 47 -6.58 9.77 -3.05
CA PHE A 47 -7.13 11.13 -2.95
C PHE A 47 -7.24 11.60 -1.50
N GLN A 48 -6.09 11.69 -0.83
CA GLN A 48 -6.00 12.02 0.59
C GLN A 48 -4.66 12.73 0.92
N TYR A 49 -4.53 13.22 2.17
CA TYR A 49 -3.41 14.07 2.57
C TYR A 49 -2.02 13.47 2.32
N PHE A 50 -1.82 12.17 2.53
CA PHE A 50 -0.51 11.52 2.35
C PHE A 50 0.12 11.78 0.97
N THR A 51 -0.71 11.88 -0.06
CA THR A 51 -0.24 12.02 -1.45
C THR A 51 0.38 13.40 -1.73
N ILE A 52 -0.12 14.45 -1.06
CA ILE A 52 0.35 15.83 -1.28
C ILE A 52 1.82 16.02 -0.87
N PRO A 53 2.30 15.58 0.30
CA PRO A 53 3.69 15.66 0.72
C PRO A 53 4.70 14.95 -0.19
N ILE A 54 4.28 13.95 -0.97
CA ILE A 54 5.20 13.32 -1.94
C ILE A 54 5.71 14.37 -2.91
N GLY A 55 4.85 15.25 -3.44
CA GLY A 55 5.23 16.34 -4.33
C GLY A 55 6.11 17.42 -3.71
N PHE A 56 6.40 17.36 -2.41
CA PHE A 56 7.37 18.26 -1.73
C PHE A 56 8.81 17.75 -1.81
N ILE A 57 9.01 16.46 -2.08
CA ILE A 57 10.34 15.81 -2.04
C ILE A 57 11.28 16.46 -3.07
N GLY A 58 10.86 16.52 -4.33
CA GLY A 58 11.66 17.13 -5.40
C GLY A 58 12.01 18.59 -5.13
N PRO A 59 11.03 19.47 -4.82
CA PRO A 59 11.29 20.87 -4.46
C PRO A 59 12.20 21.04 -3.25
N ALA A 60 12.08 20.22 -2.22
CA ALA A 60 12.98 20.24 -1.06
C ALA A 60 14.46 20.00 -1.43
N MET A 61 14.70 19.28 -2.53
CA MET A 61 16.02 19.04 -3.10
C MET A 61 16.39 20.02 -4.24
N GLY A 62 15.54 21.02 -4.51
CA GLY A 62 15.75 22.06 -5.53
C GLY A 62 15.31 21.69 -6.95
N LEU A 63 14.44 20.69 -7.11
CA LEU A 63 13.84 20.31 -8.38
C LEU A 63 12.72 21.31 -8.75
N SER A 64 12.63 21.70 -10.03
CA SER A 64 11.57 22.60 -10.47
C SER A 64 10.20 21.92 -10.55
N LEU A 65 9.12 22.71 -10.60
CA LEU A 65 7.74 22.23 -10.66
C LEU A 65 7.54 21.19 -11.78
N TRP A 66 7.98 21.49 -12.98
CA TRP A 66 7.80 20.60 -14.14
C TRP A 66 8.57 19.29 -14.02
N TRP A 67 9.81 19.36 -13.52
CA TRP A 67 10.60 18.16 -13.29
C TRP A 67 10.06 17.32 -12.14
N THR A 68 9.54 17.94 -11.08
CA THR A 68 8.88 17.25 -9.99
C THR A 68 7.59 16.57 -10.47
N ALA A 69 6.75 17.29 -11.20
CA ALA A 69 5.51 16.73 -11.76
C ALA A 69 5.79 15.57 -12.74
N LEU A 70 6.85 15.69 -13.57
CA LEU A 70 7.25 14.62 -14.48
C LEU A 70 7.79 13.40 -13.72
N ALA A 71 8.65 13.61 -12.72
CA ALA A 71 9.17 12.53 -11.89
C ALA A 71 8.04 11.81 -11.14
N GLY A 72 7.13 12.57 -10.54
CA GLY A 72 5.94 12.05 -9.87
C GLY A 72 5.04 11.25 -10.83
N LEU A 73 4.75 11.79 -12.01
CA LEU A 73 3.97 11.10 -13.05
C LEU A 73 4.62 9.77 -13.44
N LEU A 74 5.89 9.79 -13.79
CA LEU A 74 6.60 8.57 -14.21
C LEU A 74 6.70 7.54 -13.08
N GLY A 75 6.97 8.00 -11.85
CA GLY A 75 7.01 7.15 -10.67
C GLY A 75 5.65 6.49 -10.40
N ILE A 76 4.58 7.29 -10.39
CA ILE A 76 3.21 6.76 -10.21
C ILE A 76 2.84 5.76 -11.31
N VAL A 77 3.16 6.05 -12.56
CA VAL A 77 2.88 5.13 -13.68
C VAL A 77 3.58 3.79 -13.47
N VAL A 78 4.85 3.80 -13.10
CA VAL A 78 5.63 2.58 -12.85
C VAL A 78 5.11 1.82 -11.62
N GLY A 79 4.90 2.50 -10.49
CA GLY A 79 4.39 1.86 -9.27
C GLY A 79 2.99 1.29 -9.45
N THR A 80 2.11 2.05 -10.12
CA THR A 80 0.73 1.62 -10.40
C THR A 80 0.68 0.45 -11.39
N PHE A 81 1.62 0.37 -12.33
CA PHE A 81 1.74 -0.79 -13.21
C PHE A 81 1.85 -2.07 -12.39
N PHE A 82 2.80 -2.15 -11.48
CA PHE A 82 2.98 -3.34 -10.64
C PHE A 82 1.76 -3.60 -9.75
N MET A 83 1.22 -2.58 -9.08
CA MET A 83 0.00 -2.68 -8.28
C MET A 83 -1.17 -3.25 -9.10
N ALA A 84 -1.42 -2.74 -10.30
CA ALA A 84 -2.54 -3.15 -11.13
C ALA A 84 -2.44 -4.61 -11.60
N PHE A 85 -1.22 -5.08 -11.89
CA PHE A 85 -0.98 -6.48 -12.26
C PHE A 85 -1.26 -7.42 -11.07
N HIS A 86 -0.87 -7.05 -9.85
CA HIS A 86 -1.27 -7.80 -8.65
C HIS A 86 -2.79 -7.81 -8.48
N GLY A 87 -3.47 -6.69 -8.71
CA GLY A 87 -4.93 -6.61 -8.65
C GLY A 87 -5.66 -7.56 -9.57
N SER A 88 -5.06 -7.94 -10.70
CA SER A 88 -5.66 -8.87 -11.65
C SER A 88 -5.65 -10.34 -11.18
N GLN A 89 -4.87 -10.67 -10.15
CA GLN A 89 -4.79 -12.01 -9.59
C GLN A 89 -6.03 -12.34 -8.74
N GLY A 90 -6.62 -11.34 -8.07
CA GLY A 90 -7.75 -11.52 -7.17
C GLY A 90 -8.93 -12.27 -7.78
N PRO A 91 -9.52 -11.83 -8.91
CA PRO A 91 -10.63 -12.54 -9.55
C PRO A 91 -10.27 -13.95 -9.96
N LYS A 92 -9.03 -14.17 -10.40
CA LYS A 92 -8.54 -15.46 -10.88
C LYS A 92 -8.49 -16.48 -9.75
N LEU A 93 -7.94 -16.08 -8.59
CA LEU A 93 -7.67 -16.99 -7.49
C LEU A 93 -8.73 -16.94 -6.38
N GLY A 94 -9.45 -15.83 -6.23
CA GLY A 94 -10.43 -15.65 -5.12
C GLY A 94 -9.78 -15.57 -3.75
N LEU A 95 -8.51 -15.19 -3.67
CA LEU A 95 -7.69 -15.20 -2.47
C LEU A 95 -7.11 -13.83 -2.15
N PRO A 96 -6.87 -13.53 -0.86
CA PRO A 96 -6.06 -12.39 -0.47
C PRO A 96 -4.64 -12.49 -1.02
N GLN A 97 -4.03 -11.33 -1.32
CA GLN A 97 -2.70 -11.26 -1.95
C GLN A 97 -1.62 -12.02 -1.19
N MET A 98 -1.60 -11.92 0.14
CA MET A 98 -0.58 -12.56 0.95
C MET A 98 -0.73 -14.09 1.00
N ILE A 99 -1.96 -14.61 0.96
CA ILE A 99 -2.21 -16.06 0.89
C ILE A 99 -1.72 -16.63 -0.45
N GLN A 100 -1.89 -15.89 -1.55
CA GLN A 100 -1.38 -16.29 -2.87
C GLN A 100 0.14 -16.49 -2.84
N SER A 101 0.86 -15.71 -2.03
CA SER A 101 2.32 -15.80 -1.89
C SER A 101 2.80 -17.11 -1.25
N ARG A 102 1.91 -17.91 -0.64
CA ARG A 102 2.28 -19.26 -0.17
C ARG A 102 2.74 -20.18 -1.29
N ALA A 103 2.29 -19.95 -2.52
CA ALA A 103 2.77 -20.72 -3.67
C ALA A 103 4.26 -20.52 -3.94
N GLN A 104 4.75 -19.29 -3.77
CA GLN A 104 6.15 -18.96 -4.03
C GLN A 104 7.04 -19.20 -2.82
N PHE A 105 6.54 -18.98 -1.60
CA PHE A 105 7.35 -18.98 -0.37
C PHE A 105 7.11 -20.21 0.53
N GLY A 106 6.03 -20.95 0.30
CA GLY A 106 5.58 -22.05 1.13
C GLY A 106 4.66 -21.60 2.26
N TYR A 107 3.99 -22.57 2.91
CA TYR A 107 3.01 -22.30 3.96
C TYR A 107 3.58 -21.49 5.14
N ARG A 108 4.78 -21.85 5.62
CA ARG A 108 5.49 -21.13 6.69
C ARG A 108 6.39 -20.03 6.13
N GLY A 109 7.03 -20.26 5.00
CA GLY A 109 7.96 -19.31 4.39
C GLY A 109 7.31 -17.98 4.01
N VAL A 110 6.00 -17.96 3.80
CA VAL A 110 5.23 -16.72 3.56
C VAL A 110 5.35 -15.72 4.72
N VAL A 111 5.78 -16.14 5.91
CA VAL A 111 6.00 -15.24 7.06
C VAL A 111 6.97 -14.08 6.71
N ILE A 112 7.93 -14.32 5.81
CA ILE A 112 8.84 -13.28 5.33
C ILE A 112 8.04 -12.16 4.65
N VAL A 113 7.12 -12.53 3.78
CA VAL A 113 6.27 -11.59 3.04
C VAL A 113 5.21 -10.95 3.94
N LEU A 114 4.66 -11.72 4.88
CA LEU A 114 3.73 -11.18 5.89
C LEU A 114 4.43 -10.16 6.79
N PHE A 115 5.70 -10.36 7.13
CA PHE A 115 6.48 -9.36 7.85
C PHE A 115 6.62 -8.07 7.01
N VAL A 116 6.94 -8.18 5.72
CA VAL A 116 7.02 -7.01 4.82
C VAL A 116 5.68 -6.28 4.72
N ALA A 117 4.58 -7.02 4.59
CA ALA A 117 3.24 -6.42 4.56
C ALA A 117 2.88 -5.75 5.91
N LEU A 118 3.18 -6.39 7.04
CA LEU A 118 2.98 -5.81 8.37
C LEU A 118 3.83 -4.54 8.55
N PHE A 119 5.10 -4.60 8.14
CA PHE A 119 5.97 -3.42 8.14
C PHE A 119 5.36 -2.28 7.31
N THR A 120 4.82 -2.58 6.12
CA THR A 120 4.18 -1.58 5.25
C THR A 120 3.00 -0.90 5.95
N TYR A 121 2.08 -1.66 6.55
CA TYR A 121 0.95 -1.10 7.31
C TYR A 121 1.39 -0.25 8.49
N MET A 122 2.39 -0.73 9.22
CA MET A 122 2.93 -0.01 10.39
C MET A 122 3.66 1.26 9.98
N ALA A 123 4.47 1.22 8.92
CA ALA A 123 5.21 2.37 8.41
C ALA A 123 4.23 3.45 7.89
N PHE A 124 3.14 3.07 7.23
CA PHE A 124 2.08 4.01 6.89
C PHE A 124 1.48 4.66 8.14
N ASN A 125 1.03 3.88 9.13
CA ASN A 125 0.40 4.44 10.31
C ASN A 125 1.33 5.35 11.14
N VAL A 126 2.60 5.01 11.23
CA VAL A 126 3.63 5.86 11.84
C VAL A 126 3.75 7.18 11.06
N THR A 127 3.86 7.10 9.75
CA THR A 127 3.99 8.28 8.88
C THR A 127 2.73 9.13 8.90
N ASP A 128 1.55 8.52 8.86
CA ASP A 128 0.25 9.19 8.93
C ASP A 128 0.08 9.95 10.23
N GLN A 129 0.49 9.35 11.36
CA GLN A 129 0.51 10.00 12.66
C GLN A 129 1.39 11.25 12.64
N VAL A 130 2.61 11.17 12.10
CA VAL A 130 3.55 12.30 12.01
C VAL A 130 2.97 13.39 11.10
N LEU A 131 2.43 13.00 9.94
CA LEU A 131 1.77 13.91 9.00
C LEU A 131 0.61 14.67 9.65
N LEU A 132 -0.28 13.96 10.33
CA LEU A 132 -1.44 14.58 11.01
C LEU A 132 -1.00 15.48 12.16
N ALA A 133 -0.05 15.01 12.98
CA ALA A 133 0.45 15.77 14.12
C ALA A 133 1.11 17.10 13.67
N GLN A 134 2.06 17.03 12.72
CA GLN A 134 2.76 18.20 12.21
C GLN A 134 1.85 19.08 11.35
N GLY A 135 1.08 18.48 10.43
CA GLY A 135 0.23 19.22 9.50
C GLY A 135 -0.91 19.98 10.18
N ILE A 136 -1.64 19.34 11.11
CA ILE A 136 -2.72 20.00 11.84
C ILE A 136 -2.14 21.06 12.81
N SER A 137 -1.02 20.74 13.47
CA SER A 137 -0.34 21.72 14.32
C SER A 137 0.13 22.93 13.52
N GLY A 138 0.75 22.75 12.37
CA GLY A 138 1.18 23.84 11.49
C GLY A 138 0.01 24.66 10.92
N ALA A 139 -1.09 24.00 10.57
CA ALA A 139 -2.24 24.67 9.98
C ALA A 139 -3.14 25.39 11.01
N TYR A 140 -3.29 24.86 12.23
CA TYR A 140 -4.28 25.34 13.21
C TYR A 140 -3.68 25.72 14.58
N GLY A 141 -2.38 25.47 14.80
CA GLY A 141 -1.71 25.79 16.07
C GLY A 141 -2.05 24.84 17.22
N TRP A 142 -2.63 23.67 16.95
CA TRP A 142 -2.99 22.70 17.97
C TRP A 142 -1.77 21.91 18.46
N ASN A 143 -1.86 21.37 19.69
CA ASN A 143 -0.76 20.60 20.27
C ASN A 143 -0.52 19.30 19.49
N PRO A 144 0.71 19.07 18.93
CA PRO A 144 0.99 17.91 18.07
C PRO A 144 0.88 16.57 18.81
N THR A 145 1.28 16.50 20.08
CA THR A 145 1.18 15.27 20.89
C THR A 145 -0.30 14.91 21.14
N ALA A 146 -1.15 15.91 21.42
CA ALA A 146 -2.59 15.66 21.57
C ALA A 146 -3.21 15.17 20.25
N ILE A 147 -2.82 15.76 19.11
CA ILE A 147 -3.29 15.32 17.79
C ILE A 147 -2.85 13.88 17.53
N ALA A 148 -1.57 13.54 17.75
CA ALA A 148 -1.06 12.20 17.60
C ALA A 148 -1.85 11.17 18.42
N LEU A 149 -2.08 11.46 19.71
CA LEU A 149 -2.84 10.56 20.57
C LEU A 149 -4.30 10.39 20.12
N VAL A 150 -4.98 11.48 19.81
CA VAL A 150 -6.37 11.45 19.34
C VAL A 150 -6.51 10.69 18.02
N THR A 151 -5.59 10.91 17.07
CA THR A 151 -5.63 10.24 15.76
C THR A 151 -5.35 8.74 15.88
N VAL A 152 -4.42 8.33 16.73
CA VAL A 152 -4.13 6.91 16.98
C VAL A 152 -5.32 6.20 17.63
N ILE A 153 -5.94 6.82 18.65
CA ILE A 153 -7.14 6.26 19.29
C ILE A 153 -8.29 6.17 18.29
N ALA A 154 -8.54 7.22 17.51
CA ALA A 154 -9.60 7.23 16.52
C ALA A 154 -9.38 6.19 15.42
N ALA A 155 -8.14 6.03 14.92
CA ALA A 155 -7.80 5.01 13.95
C ALA A 155 -7.99 3.59 14.50
N ALA A 156 -7.56 3.33 15.75
CA ALA A 156 -7.78 2.05 16.41
C ALA A 156 -9.28 1.73 16.59
N LEU A 157 -10.07 2.71 16.99
CA LEU A 157 -11.53 2.56 17.10
C LEU A 157 -12.15 2.25 15.74
N LEU A 158 -11.79 2.99 14.69
CA LEU A 158 -12.26 2.71 13.32
C LEU A 158 -11.93 1.29 12.88
N ALA A 159 -10.71 0.81 13.17
CA ALA A 159 -10.31 -0.57 12.86
C ALA A 159 -11.12 -1.62 13.63
N ILE A 160 -11.48 -1.34 14.91
CA ILE A 160 -12.28 -2.23 15.75
C ILE A 160 -13.73 -2.31 15.25
N PHE A 161 -14.34 -1.16 14.88
CA PHE A 161 -15.70 -1.11 14.36
C PHE A 161 -15.82 -1.73 12.96
N GLY A 162 -14.71 -1.79 12.20
CA GLY A 162 -14.58 -2.61 11.02
C GLY A 162 -14.80 -1.89 9.68
N HIS A 163 -14.61 -2.68 8.63
CA HIS A 163 -14.52 -2.31 7.24
C HIS A 163 -15.67 -1.43 6.70
N ASP A 164 -16.93 -1.74 7.03
CA ASP A 164 -18.08 -1.05 6.44
C ASP A 164 -18.19 0.43 6.84
N TRP A 165 -17.84 0.73 8.10
CA TRP A 165 -17.82 2.11 8.58
C TRP A 165 -16.75 2.95 7.92
N VAL A 166 -15.57 2.37 7.75
CA VAL A 166 -14.45 3.03 7.07
C VAL A 166 -14.82 3.36 5.64
N HIS A 167 -15.38 2.42 4.88
CA HIS A 167 -15.82 2.67 3.50
C HIS A 167 -16.91 3.73 3.37
N ARG A 168 -17.83 3.78 4.34
CA ARG A 168 -18.87 4.81 4.35
C ARG A 168 -18.27 6.20 4.59
N ILE A 169 -17.36 6.33 5.56
CA ILE A 169 -16.65 7.58 5.87
C ILE A 169 -15.84 8.04 4.68
N PHE A 170 -15.05 7.15 4.06
CA PHE A 170 -14.30 7.47 2.86
C PHE A 170 -15.15 8.04 1.74
N ARG A 171 -16.30 7.43 1.48
CA ARG A 171 -17.19 7.87 0.41
C ARG A 171 -17.75 9.27 0.68
N ILE A 172 -18.14 9.57 1.93
CA ILE A 172 -18.62 10.90 2.35
C ILE A 172 -17.49 11.93 2.21
N LEU A 173 -16.30 11.59 2.71
CA LEU A 173 -15.15 12.51 2.64
C LEU A 173 -14.73 12.81 1.20
N LEU A 174 -14.82 11.83 0.28
CA LEU A 174 -14.56 12.09 -1.14
C LEU A 174 -15.56 13.10 -1.71
N VAL A 175 -16.84 12.88 -1.50
CA VAL A 175 -17.89 13.78 -2.03
C VAL A 175 -17.65 15.21 -1.58
N ILE A 176 -17.07 15.41 -0.40
CA ILE A 176 -16.74 16.74 0.13
C ILE A 176 -15.39 17.23 -0.41
N SER A 177 -14.31 16.41 -0.31
CA SER A 177 -12.96 16.86 -0.63
C SER A 177 -12.72 17.03 -2.13
N PHE A 178 -13.34 16.20 -2.98
CA PHE A 178 -13.15 16.26 -4.43
C PHE A 178 -13.51 17.64 -5.03
N PRO A 179 -14.71 18.22 -4.80
CA PRO A 179 -15.02 19.54 -5.31
C PRO A 179 -14.13 20.64 -4.70
N LEU A 180 -13.76 20.54 -3.41
CA LEU A 180 -12.91 21.53 -2.77
C LEU A 180 -11.51 21.57 -3.40
N VAL A 181 -10.87 20.41 -3.56
CA VAL A 181 -9.55 20.32 -4.20
C VAL A 181 -9.62 20.70 -5.68
N THR A 182 -10.73 20.37 -6.37
CA THR A 182 -10.95 20.80 -7.76
C THR A 182 -11.01 22.33 -7.87
N ILE A 183 -11.76 23.00 -7.01
CA ILE A 183 -11.85 24.47 -7.00
C ILE A 183 -10.47 25.08 -6.75
N ILE A 184 -9.72 24.57 -5.77
CA ILE A 184 -8.36 25.05 -5.46
C ILE A 184 -7.45 24.84 -6.68
N THR A 185 -7.52 23.69 -7.33
CA THR A 185 -6.70 23.38 -8.52
C THR A 185 -7.03 24.33 -9.68
N ILE A 186 -8.32 24.57 -9.94
CA ILE A 186 -8.75 25.54 -10.96
C ILE A 186 -8.24 26.94 -10.64
N ALA A 187 -8.35 27.36 -9.38
CA ALA A 187 -7.85 28.65 -8.92
C ALA A 187 -6.33 28.79 -9.07
N ILE A 188 -5.56 27.71 -8.85
CA ILE A 188 -4.12 27.66 -9.13
C ILE A 188 -3.84 27.87 -10.62
N ILE A 189 -4.53 27.14 -11.48
CA ILE A 189 -4.33 27.23 -12.94
C ILE A 189 -4.70 28.60 -13.48
N THR A 190 -5.72 29.23 -12.90
CA THR A 190 -6.22 30.56 -13.30
C THR A 190 -5.53 31.72 -12.57
N GLY A 191 -4.56 31.44 -11.69
CA GLY A 191 -3.80 32.46 -10.95
C GLY A 191 -4.52 33.11 -9.78
N HIS A 192 -5.66 32.53 -9.31
CA HIS A 192 -6.47 33.08 -8.22
C HIS A 192 -6.17 32.46 -6.84
N ALA A 193 -5.28 31.47 -6.77
CA ALA A 193 -4.91 30.84 -5.49
C ALA A 193 -3.80 31.60 -4.71
N GLY A 194 -3.40 32.75 -5.18
CA GLY A 194 -2.22 33.46 -4.66
C GLY A 194 -0.93 32.78 -5.10
N GLY A 195 0.12 33.00 -4.35
CA GLY A 195 1.46 32.51 -4.66
C GLY A 195 2.38 33.63 -5.15
N PHE A 196 3.65 33.37 -5.09
CA PHE A 196 4.69 34.33 -5.50
C PHE A 196 5.70 33.63 -6.42
N ALA A 197 6.48 34.44 -7.11
CA ALA A 197 7.62 33.90 -7.86
C ALA A 197 8.60 33.26 -6.87
N PRO A 198 9.11 32.05 -7.19
CA PRO A 198 10.06 31.36 -6.30
C PRO A 198 11.28 32.24 -6.01
N LYS A 199 11.67 32.36 -4.73
CA LYS A 199 12.87 33.11 -4.32
C LYS A 199 14.15 32.34 -4.57
N THR A 200 14.08 31.04 -4.76
CA THR A 200 15.21 30.12 -5.01
C THR A 200 15.20 29.65 -6.46
N HIS A 201 16.38 29.44 -7.02
CA HIS A 201 16.50 28.85 -8.34
C HIS A 201 16.24 27.34 -8.26
N TYR A 202 15.09 26.92 -8.80
CA TYR A 202 14.77 25.53 -9.02
C TYR A 202 15.21 25.11 -10.42
N GLY A 203 15.77 23.90 -10.54
CA GLY A 203 16.25 23.38 -11.83
C GLY A 203 16.12 21.88 -11.93
N PHE A 204 16.84 21.29 -12.88
CA PHE A 204 16.98 19.84 -12.97
C PHE A 204 18.16 19.37 -12.13
N LYS A 205 17.92 18.36 -11.29
CA LYS A 205 18.94 17.59 -10.57
C LYS A 205 18.55 16.12 -10.63
N LEU A 206 19.42 15.26 -11.15
CA LEU A 206 19.12 13.85 -11.33
C LEU A 206 18.81 13.16 -10.00
N THR A 207 19.56 13.43 -8.93
CA THR A 207 19.32 12.86 -7.60
C THR A 207 17.94 13.23 -7.05
N ALA A 208 17.53 14.49 -7.19
CA ALA A 208 16.22 14.97 -6.77
C ALA A 208 15.09 14.37 -7.63
N PHE A 209 15.34 14.26 -8.94
CA PHE A 209 14.38 13.61 -9.87
C PHE A 209 14.17 12.14 -9.50
N MET A 210 15.24 11.40 -9.23
CA MET A 210 15.16 9.99 -8.85
C MET A 210 14.54 9.81 -7.46
N ALA A 211 14.80 10.72 -6.51
CA ALA A 211 14.16 10.68 -5.19
C ALA A 211 12.63 10.86 -5.30
N GLU A 212 12.16 11.86 -6.04
CA GLU A 212 10.73 12.08 -6.30
C GLU A 212 10.11 10.90 -7.05
N PHE A 213 10.78 10.43 -8.12
CA PHE A 213 10.34 9.27 -8.90
C PHE A 213 10.20 8.02 -8.02
N SER A 214 11.22 7.70 -7.23
CA SER A 214 11.24 6.50 -6.38
C SER A 214 10.17 6.56 -5.29
N ALA A 215 9.98 7.72 -4.65
CA ALA A 215 8.91 7.90 -3.66
C ALA A 215 7.53 7.76 -4.28
N ALA A 216 7.31 8.36 -5.45
CA ALA A 216 6.05 8.23 -6.18
C ALA A 216 5.78 6.79 -6.65
N ALA A 217 6.80 6.08 -7.13
CA ALA A 217 6.69 4.67 -7.51
C ALA A 217 6.41 3.79 -6.28
N ALA A 218 7.14 4.02 -5.18
CA ALA A 218 6.94 3.33 -3.92
C ALA A 218 5.50 3.47 -3.42
N TYR A 219 4.92 4.66 -3.50
CA TYR A 219 3.58 4.93 -2.99
C TYR A 219 2.53 3.97 -3.54
N ASN A 220 2.49 3.74 -4.84
CA ASN A 220 1.50 2.84 -5.41
C ASN A 220 1.91 1.36 -5.39
N ILE A 221 3.22 1.04 -5.43
CA ILE A 221 3.64 -0.35 -5.28
C ILE A 221 3.35 -0.88 -3.87
N THR A 222 3.29 -0.01 -2.86
CA THR A 222 2.97 -0.38 -1.48
C THR A 222 1.52 -0.85 -1.29
N TYR A 223 0.64 -0.60 -2.25
CA TYR A 223 -0.71 -1.18 -2.28
C TYR A 223 -0.76 -2.60 -2.88
N ALA A 224 0.31 -3.07 -3.52
CA ALA A 224 0.36 -4.41 -4.11
C ALA A 224 0.06 -5.54 -3.09
N PRO A 225 0.52 -5.47 -1.81
CA PRO A 225 0.22 -6.50 -0.82
C PRO A 225 -1.27 -6.74 -0.51
N TYR A 226 -2.14 -5.81 -0.85
CA TYR A 226 -3.56 -5.90 -0.52
C TYR A 226 -4.52 -5.54 -1.66
N VAL A 227 -4.02 -5.27 -2.85
CA VAL A 227 -4.90 -4.92 -3.98
C VAL A 227 -5.81 -6.07 -4.39
N SER A 228 -5.35 -7.32 -4.28
CA SER A 228 -6.19 -8.50 -4.53
C SER A 228 -7.25 -8.72 -3.46
N ASP A 229 -7.08 -8.23 -2.25
CA ASP A 229 -8.05 -8.36 -1.17
C ASP A 229 -9.40 -7.73 -1.55
N TYR A 230 -9.35 -6.67 -2.37
CA TYR A 230 -10.54 -6.01 -2.90
C TYR A 230 -11.03 -6.60 -4.22
N SER A 231 -10.11 -7.01 -5.10
CA SER A 231 -10.49 -7.54 -6.41
C SER A 231 -10.93 -9.01 -6.38
N ARG A 232 -10.62 -9.77 -5.32
CA ARG A 232 -11.03 -11.19 -5.16
C ARG A 232 -12.55 -11.42 -5.14
N TYR A 233 -13.33 -10.35 -4.87
CA TYR A 233 -14.79 -10.39 -4.90
C TYR A 233 -15.37 -10.19 -6.30
N LEU A 234 -14.54 -9.91 -7.32
CA LEU A 234 -14.99 -9.88 -8.71
C LEU A 234 -15.21 -11.30 -9.23
N PRO A 235 -16.20 -11.51 -10.11
CA PRO A 235 -16.40 -12.80 -10.77
C PRO A 235 -15.15 -13.32 -11.45
N SER A 236 -14.86 -14.63 -11.37
CA SER A 236 -13.65 -15.26 -11.93
C SER A 236 -13.50 -15.02 -13.44
N ARG A 237 -14.62 -14.87 -14.16
CA ARG A 237 -14.68 -14.53 -15.59
C ARG A 237 -14.25 -13.11 -15.94
N THR A 238 -14.01 -12.26 -14.94
CA THR A 238 -13.58 -10.87 -15.17
C THR A 238 -12.22 -10.86 -15.86
N LYS A 239 -12.15 -10.17 -17.00
CA LYS A 239 -10.91 -10.12 -17.80
C LYS A 239 -9.81 -9.38 -17.04
N SER A 240 -8.63 -10.00 -16.89
CA SER A 240 -7.47 -9.40 -16.21
C SER A 240 -7.13 -8.01 -16.74
N ARG A 241 -7.18 -7.80 -18.05
CA ARG A 241 -6.94 -6.48 -18.69
C ARG A 241 -7.88 -5.40 -18.15
N SER A 242 -9.16 -5.72 -17.96
CA SER A 242 -10.14 -4.76 -17.46
C SER A 242 -9.88 -4.39 -16.00
N VAL A 243 -9.44 -5.36 -15.18
CA VAL A 243 -9.04 -5.10 -13.78
C VAL A 243 -7.79 -4.21 -13.75
N ILE A 244 -6.76 -4.57 -14.54
CA ILE A 244 -5.52 -3.79 -14.65
C ILE A 244 -5.85 -2.34 -15.06
N PHE A 245 -6.66 -2.12 -16.08
CA PHE A 245 -7.07 -0.78 -16.51
C PHE A 245 -7.80 0.00 -15.41
N SER A 246 -8.78 -0.63 -14.75
CA SER A 246 -9.56 0.02 -13.69
C SER A 246 -8.69 0.44 -12.50
N VAL A 247 -7.82 -0.45 -12.03
CA VAL A 247 -6.89 -0.17 -10.93
C VAL A 247 -5.88 0.91 -11.35
N PHE A 248 -5.29 0.74 -12.55
CA PHE A 248 -4.26 1.64 -13.04
C PHE A 248 -4.78 3.09 -13.17
N PHE A 249 -5.88 3.30 -13.87
CA PHE A 249 -6.41 4.65 -14.05
C PHE A 249 -6.98 5.23 -12.76
N GLY A 250 -7.63 4.41 -11.93
CA GLY A 250 -8.12 4.87 -10.63
C GLY A 250 -6.99 5.40 -9.75
N ALA A 251 -5.98 4.57 -9.48
CA ALA A 251 -4.90 4.92 -8.58
C ALA A 251 -3.97 6.01 -9.14
N SER A 252 -3.63 5.95 -10.45
CA SER A 252 -2.67 6.91 -11.01
C SER A 252 -3.26 8.32 -11.16
N SER A 253 -4.53 8.47 -11.53
CA SER A 253 -5.09 9.80 -11.82
C SER A 253 -5.11 10.71 -10.59
N SER A 254 -5.57 10.23 -9.45
CA SER A 254 -5.59 11.02 -8.20
C SER A 254 -4.20 11.27 -7.64
N ALA A 255 -3.31 10.27 -7.72
CA ALA A 255 -1.95 10.41 -7.22
C ALA A 255 -1.16 11.44 -8.02
N ILE A 256 -1.17 11.37 -9.34
CA ILE A 256 -0.50 12.33 -10.22
C ILE A 256 -1.00 13.76 -9.94
N TRP A 257 -2.33 13.90 -9.81
CA TRP A 257 -2.94 15.19 -9.52
C TRP A 257 -2.45 15.77 -8.18
N LEU A 258 -2.54 15.01 -7.09
CA LEU A 258 -2.19 15.52 -5.76
C LEU A 258 -0.68 15.72 -5.58
N ILE A 259 0.18 14.92 -6.23
CA ILE A 259 1.63 15.14 -6.25
C ILE A 259 1.95 16.46 -6.97
N ALA A 260 1.36 16.71 -8.14
CA ALA A 260 1.54 17.96 -8.86
C ALA A 260 1.04 19.17 -8.06
N LEU A 261 -0.10 19.02 -7.37
CA LEU A 261 -0.61 20.03 -6.43
C LEU A 261 0.40 20.28 -5.31
N GLY A 262 0.92 19.21 -4.67
CA GLY A 262 1.94 19.32 -3.63
C GLY A 262 3.19 20.06 -4.08
N ALA A 263 3.71 19.73 -5.27
CA ALA A 263 4.86 20.43 -5.85
C ALA A 263 4.60 21.94 -6.04
N TRP A 264 3.40 22.29 -6.50
CA TRP A 264 3.02 23.69 -6.64
C TRP A 264 2.95 24.40 -5.28
N LEU A 265 2.32 23.78 -4.27
CA LEU A 265 2.22 24.33 -2.91
C LEU A 265 3.60 24.57 -2.29
N ALA A 266 4.54 23.63 -2.46
CA ALA A 266 5.88 23.72 -1.95
C ALA A 266 6.66 24.91 -2.59
N ILE A 267 6.57 25.09 -3.90
CA ILE A 267 7.34 26.05 -4.66
C ILE A 267 6.73 27.46 -4.58
N HIS A 268 5.42 27.59 -4.82
CA HIS A 268 4.77 28.89 -5.00
C HIS A 268 4.21 29.50 -3.71
N LEU A 269 3.92 28.68 -2.70
CA LEU A 269 3.55 29.16 -1.39
C LEU A 269 4.67 29.05 -0.35
N SER A 270 5.82 28.48 -0.72
CA SER A 270 6.89 28.11 0.21
C SER A 270 6.35 27.36 1.43
N ALA A 271 5.36 26.53 1.21
CA ALA A 271 4.75 25.77 2.28
C ALA A 271 5.73 24.72 2.78
N ASN A 272 5.87 24.62 4.10
CA ASN A 272 6.70 23.57 4.74
C ASN A 272 5.90 22.29 4.98
N ASP A 273 4.57 22.36 4.82
CA ASP A 273 3.63 21.28 5.07
C ASP A 273 2.46 21.35 4.08
N GLY A 274 1.99 20.15 3.66
CA GLY A 274 0.94 20.04 2.66
C GLY A 274 -0.44 20.52 3.14
N LEU A 275 -0.81 20.34 4.43
CA LEU A 275 -2.08 20.83 4.96
C LEU A 275 -2.09 22.35 5.08
N LEU A 276 -0.99 22.94 5.55
CA LEU A 276 -0.84 24.39 5.60
C LEU A 276 -0.88 24.99 4.20
N GLY A 277 -0.20 24.37 3.24
CA GLY A 277 -0.23 24.79 1.84
C GLY A 277 -1.63 24.73 1.25
N LEU A 278 -2.35 23.63 1.45
CA LEU A 278 -3.73 23.44 0.96
C LEU A 278 -4.69 24.45 1.61
N LYS A 279 -4.56 24.66 2.93
CA LYS A 279 -5.33 25.68 3.66
C LYS A 279 -5.08 27.07 3.10
N THR A 280 -3.81 27.45 2.89
CA THR A 280 -3.43 28.76 2.39
C THR A 280 -3.96 28.98 0.98
N ALA A 281 -3.69 28.05 0.05
CA ALA A 281 -4.18 28.14 -1.32
C ALA A 281 -5.70 28.30 -1.40
N GLY A 282 -6.44 27.46 -0.66
CA GLY A 282 -7.90 27.51 -0.66
C GLY A 282 -8.46 28.78 0.00
N ASN A 283 -7.88 29.25 1.09
CA ASN A 283 -8.32 30.48 1.76
C ASN A 283 -8.01 31.75 0.94
N ASN A 284 -7.02 31.71 0.06
CA ASN A 284 -6.76 32.79 -0.92
C ASN A 284 -7.87 32.88 -1.98
N VAL A 285 -8.56 31.76 -2.27
CA VAL A 285 -9.69 31.75 -3.23
C VAL A 285 -10.97 32.25 -2.55
N PHE A 286 -11.28 31.67 -1.38
CA PHE A 286 -12.47 32.01 -0.61
C PHE A 286 -12.20 31.73 0.87
N GLY A 287 -12.60 32.64 1.73
CA GLY A 287 -12.39 32.51 3.17
C GLY A 287 -13.03 31.24 3.73
N GLY A 288 -12.20 30.39 4.34
CA GLY A 288 -12.60 29.10 4.91
C GLY A 288 -12.53 27.90 3.99
N LEU A 289 -12.49 28.07 2.65
CA LEU A 289 -12.41 26.96 1.68
C LEU A 289 -11.22 26.05 1.97
N GLY A 290 -10.04 26.62 2.10
CA GLY A 290 -8.82 25.88 2.37
C GLY A 290 -8.82 25.19 3.73
N SER A 291 -9.45 25.82 4.74
CA SER A 291 -9.57 25.22 6.07
C SER A 291 -10.43 23.95 6.03
N VAL A 292 -11.55 23.97 5.31
CA VAL A 292 -12.40 22.78 5.13
C VAL A 292 -11.69 21.72 4.28
N ALA A 293 -11.02 22.12 3.21
CA ALA A 293 -10.27 21.19 2.35
C ALA A 293 -9.14 20.48 3.12
N ALA A 294 -8.37 21.21 3.91
CA ALA A 294 -7.31 20.64 4.74
C ALA A 294 -7.87 19.66 5.81
N LEU A 295 -8.95 20.05 6.49
CA LEU A 295 -9.56 19.22 7.53
C LEU A 295 -10.16 17.93 6.93
N THR A 296 -10.88 18.02 5.82
CA THR A 296 -11.45 16.83 5.14
C THR A 296 -10.37 15.90 4.62
N SER A 297 -9.26 16.44 4.11
CA SER A 297 -8.10 15.66 3.65
C SER A 297 -7.39 14.96 4.82
N ALA A 298 -7.27 15.62 5.98
CA ALA A 298 -6.74 15.01 7.20
C ALA A 298 -7.66 13.90 7.74
N LEU A 299 -8.98 14.09 7.71
CA LEU A 299 -9.94 13.05 8.11
C LEU A 299 -9.94 11.85 7.17
N ALA A 300 -9.70 12.07 5.87
CA ALA A 300 -9.53 10.97 4.91
C ALA A 300 -8.27 10.16 5.22
N LEU A 301 -7.17 10.80 5.60
CA LEU A 301 -5.96 10.12 6.05
C LEU A 301 -6.20 9.32 7.34
N LEU A 302 -6.92 9.89 8.31
CA LEU A 302 -7.31 9.17 9.52
C LEU A 302 -8.12 7.90 9.23
N ALA A 303 -9.03 7.96 8.25
CA ALA A 303 -9.77 6.78 7.83
C ALA A 303 -8.87 5.72 7.19
N THR A 304 -7.83 6.14 6.44
CA THR A 304 -6.80 5.24 5.90
C THR A 304 -6.00 4.56 7.02
N MET A 305 -5.63 5.29 8.08
CA MET A 305 -4.98 4.70 9.26
C MET A 305 -5.82 3.57 9.87
N GLY A 306 -7.14 3.75 9.93
CA GLY A 306 -8.06 2.70 10.41
C GLY A 306 -8.03 1.44 9.52
N MET A 307 -7.99 1.60 8.19
CA MET A 307 -7.85 0.50 7.25
C MET A 307 -6.50 -0.22 7.40
N ASN A 308 -5.42 0.54 7.51
CA ASN A 308 -4.08 -0.02 7.72
C ASN A 308 -3.99 -0.79 9.05
N ALA A 309 -4.59 -0.28 10.13
CA ALA A 309 -4.64 -0.95 11.41
C ALA A 309 -5.41 -2.28 11.36
N TYR A 310 -6.52 -2.30 10.62
CA TYR A 310 -7.27 -3.53 10.37
C TYR A 310 -6.44 -4.55 9.56
N GLY A 311 -5.84 -4.14 8.45
CA GLY A 311 -4.98 -4.99 7.62
C GLY A 311 -3.75 -5.50 8.37
N ALA A 312 -3.10 -4.65 9.18
CA ALA A 312 -1.99 -5.02 10.05
C ALA A 312 -2.37 -6.12 11.05
N SER A 313 -3.54 -5.97 11.68
CA SER A 313 -4.06 -6.98 12.63
C SER A 313 -4.27 -8.34 11.95
N LEU A 314 -4.92 -8.38 10.78
CA LEU A 314 -5.12 -9.62 10.03
C LEU A 314 -3.79 -10.25 9.59
N THR A 315 -2.85 -9.43 9.13
CA THR A 315 -1.53 -9.88 8.71
C THR A 315 -0.73 -10.46 9.87
N LEU A 316 -0.77 -9.82 11.04
CA LEU A 316 -0.13 -10.32 12.26
C LEU A 316 -0.72 -11.68 12.69
N LEU A 317 -2.05 -11.78 12.75
CA LEU A 317 -2.73 -13.02 13.11
C LEU A 317 -2.44 -14.15 12.12
N THR A 318 -2.41 -13.85 10.82
CA THR A 318 -2.01 -14.81 9.77
C THR A 318 -0.56 -15.27 9.93
N GLY A 319 0.33 -14.35 10.28
CA GLY A 319 1.73 -14.69 10.56
C GLY A 319 1.89 -15.64 11.75
N ILE A 320 1.14 -15.42 12.83
CA ILE A 320 1.13 -16.32 13.99
C ILE A 320 0.53 -17.68 13.60
N ASP A 321 -0.55 -17.70 12.81
CA ASP A 321 -1.22 -18.92 12.34
C ASP A 321 -0.29 -19.84 11.53
N CYS A 322 0.71 -19.29 10.84
CA CYS A 322 1.72 -20.10 10.12
C CYS A 322 2.50 -21.06 11.04
N PHE A 323 2.59 -20.77 12.32
CA PHE A 323 3.33 -21.58 13.30
C PHE A 323 2.46 -22.19 14.37
N LYS A 324 1.47 -21.45 14.84
CA LYS A 324 0.54 -21.86 15.89
C LYS A 324 -0.87 -21.48 15.48
N LYS A 325 -1.73 -22.48 15.29
CA LYS A 325 -3.13 -22.27 14.92
C LYS A 325 -3.81 -21.26 15.83
N VAL A 326 -4.29 -20.19 15.24
CA VAL A 326 -4.99 -19.11 15.95
C VAL A 326 -6.45 -19.14 15.54
N ASN A 327 -7.35 -19.20 16.52
CA ASN A 327 -8.75 -18.94 16.24
C ASN A 327 -8.94 -17.42 16.11
N PRO A 328 -9.37 -16.90 14.97
CA PRO A 328 -9.52 -15.47 14.73
C PRO A 328 -10.76 -14.93 15.46
N THR A 329 -10.70 -14.88 16.78
CA THR A 329 -11.78 -14.35 17.62
C THR A 329 -11.79 -12.82 17.55
N ARG A 330 -12.96 -12.24 17.83
CA ARG A 330 -13.10 -10.78 17.96
C ARG A 330 -12.11 -10.19 18.99
N ALA A 331 -11.91 -10.91 20.11
CA ALA A 331 -10.97 -10.49 21.15
C ALA A 331 -9.52 -10.48 20.63
N ALA A 332 -9.08 -11.54 19.93
CA ALA A 332 -7.73 -11.59 19.35
C ALA A 332 -7.49 -10.41 18.40
N ARG A 333 -8.47 -10.06 17.56
CA ARG A 333 -8.39 -8.92 16.66
C ARG A 333 -8.30 -7.59 17.41
N ILE A 334 -9.12 -7.36 18.43
CA ILE A 334 -9.08 -6.14 19.24
C ILE A 334 -7.72 -6.01 19.94
N VAL A 335 -7.24 -7.07 20.58
CA VAL A 335 -5.95 -7.07 21.28
C VAL A 335 -4.80 -6.78 20.31
N SER A 336 -4.81 -7.40 19.11
CA SER A 336 -3.77 -7.13 18.11
C SER A 336 -3.82 -5.69 17.58
N ILE A 337 -5.00 -5.11 17.33
CA ILE A 337 -5.15 -3.72 16.92
C ILE A 337 -4.59 -2.78 18.00
N LEU A 338 -4.97 -2.98 19.27
CA LEU A 338 -4.51 -2.15 20.37
C LEU A 338 -3.00 -2.27 20.60
N GLY A 339 -2.45 -3.50 20.54
CA GLY A 339 -1.02 -3.71 20.64
C GLY A 339 -0.22 -3.03 19.53
N LEU A 340 -0.69 -3.15 18.28
CA LEU A 340 -0.10 -2.46 17.14
C LEU A 340 -0.23 -0.94 17.26
N ALA A 341 -1.38 -0.44 17.75
CA ALA A 341 -1.61 1.00 17.96
C ALA A 341 -0.60 1.61 18.94
N ILE A 342 -0.33 0.92 20.04
CA ILE A 342 0.70 1.34 20.99
C ILE A 342 2.07 1.39 20.32
N VAL A 343 2.42 0.37 19.53
CA VAL A 343 3.72 0.30 18.86
C VAL A 343 3.89 1.45 17.86
N TRP A 344 2.91 1.69 16.96
CA TRP A 344 3.07 2.79 15.99
C TRP A 344 3.02 4.16 16.66
N TYR A 345 2.24 4.33 17.76
CA TYR A 345 2.22 5.57 18.52
C TYR A 345 3.61 5.89 19.09
N LEU A 346 4.23 4.92 19.75
CA LEU A 346 5.56 5.09 20.35
C LEU A 346 6.62 5.39 19.29
N ILE A 347 6.61 4.68 18.16
CA ILE A 347 7.54 4.93 17.06
C ILE A 347 7.33 6.33 16.48
N GLY A 348 6.08 6.72 16.24
CA GLY A 348 5.74 8.03 15.69
C GLY A 348 6.10 9.20 16.61
N ASP A 349 5.96 9.02 17.92
CA ASP A 349 6.34 10.01 18.94
C ASP A 349 7.86 10.21 19.03
N MET A 350 8.64 9.18 18.69
CA MET A 350 10.12 9.27 18.64
C MET A 350 10.65 9.97 17.38
N ILE A 351 9.81 10.18 16.35
CA ILE A 351 10.23 10.80 15.10
C ILE A 351 10.28 12.32 15.27
N THR A 352 11.48 12.88 15.15
CA THR A 352 11.73 14.33 15.25
C THR A 352 11.97 15.01 13.90
N THR A 353 12.05 14.22 12.83
CA THR A 353 12.25 14.73 11.47
C THR A 353 10.96 15.35 10.90
N SER A 354 11.09 16.16 9.84
CA SER A 354 9.93 16.72 9.15
C SER A 354 9.03 15.63 8.57
N ALA A 355 7.74 15.92 8.46
CA ALA A 355 6.77 15.00 7.87
C ALA A 355 7.16 14.56 6.45
N VAL A 356 7.70 15.47 5.62
CA VAL A 356 8.17 15.16 4.26
C VAL A 356 9.31 14.14 4.28
N ASN A 357 10.31 14.32 5.16
CA ASN A 357 11.40 13.37 5.32
C ASN A 357 10.91 12.02 5.84
N THR A 358 9.93 12.02 6.73
CA THR A 358 9.32 10.78 7.24
C THR A 358 8.61 10.02 6.12
N VAL A 359 7.82 10.71 5.27
CA VAL A 359 7.19 10.12 4.07
C VAL A 359 8.25 9.53 3.15
N PHE A 360 9.29 10.30 2.81
CA PHE A 360 10.34 9.84 1.92
C PHE A 360 11.05 8.60 2.46
N THR A 361 11.43 8.61 3.73
CA THR A 361 12.12 7.49 4.38
C THR A 361 11.25 6.24 4.42
N ALA A 362 9.97 6.38 4.82
CA ALA A 362 9.04 5.27 4.90
C ALA A 362 8.81 4.63 3.52
N LEU A 363 8.54 5.44 2.49
CA LEU A 363 8.33 4.95 1.13
C LEU A 363 9.59 4.26 0.58
N THR A 364 10.78 4.81 0.83
CA THR A 364 12.04 4.22 0.40
C THR A 364 12.27 2.84 1.03
N LEU A 365 12.07 2.71 2.35
CA LEU A 365 12.21 1.43 3.05
C LEU A 365 11.19 0.38 2.55
N MET A 366 9.95 0.80 2.36
CA MET A 366 8.90 -0.08 1.82
C MET A 366 9.24 -0.55 0.40
N LEU A 367 9.79 0.34 -0.44
CA LEU A 367 10.18 0.00 -1.81
C LEU A 367 11.24 -1.09 -1.84
N TYR A 368 12.30 -0.97 -1.03
CA TYR A 368 13.36 -1.99 -0.95
C TYR A 368 12.83 -3.38 -0.57
N LEU A 369 11.87 -3.45 0.33
CA LEU A 369 11.31 -4.72 0.79
C LEU A 369 10.30 -5.31 -0.20
N LEU A 370 9.54 -4.48 -0.90
CA LEU A 370 8.42 -4.92 -1.75
C LEU A 370 8.85 -5.27 -3.18
N VAL A 371 9.91 -4.68 -3.69
CA VAL A 371 10.34 -4.90 -5.08
C VAL A 371 10.75 -6.36 -5.34
N PRO A 372 11.59 -7.01 -4.52
CA PRO A 372 11.93 -8.43 -4.74
C PRO A 372 10.71 -9.35 -4.62
N TRP A 373 9.78 -9.05 -3.69
CA TRP A 373 8.54 -9.81 -3.57
C TRP A 373 7.65 -9.64 -4.82
N THR A 374 7.47 -8.40 -5.28
CA THR A 374 6.68 -8.09 -6.49
C THR A 374 7.22 -8.85 -7.69
N ALA A 375 8.54 -8.83 -7.92
CA ALA A 375 9.17 -9.55 -9.03
C ALA A 375 8.91 -11.06 -8.93
N THR A 376 9.13 -11.66 -7.75
CA THR A 376 8.90 -13.09 -7.52
C THR A 376 7.44 -13.47 -7.78
N ASN A 377 6.48 -12.73 -7.20
CA ASN A 377 5.06 -13.04 -7.29
C ASN A 377 4.53 -12.89 -8.73
N LEU A 378 4.84 -11.77 -9.41
CA LEU A 378 4.33 -11.53 -10.75
C LEU A 378 4.91 -12.49 -11.78
N ILE A 379 6.20 -12.82 -11.68
CA ILE A 379 6.81 -13.81 -12.59
C ILE A 379 6.22 -15.18 -12.35
N ASP A 380 6.03 -15.57 -11.10
CA ASP A 380 5.38 -16.85 -10.79
C ASP A 380 3.98 -16.92 -11.42
N PHE A 381 3.17 -15.88 -11.17
CA PHE A 381 1.79 -15.87 -11.60
C PHE A 381 1.62 -15.79 -13.12
N PHE A 382 2.38 -14.95 -13.81
CA PHE A 382 2.18 -14.73 -15.26
C PHE A 382 3.03 -15.63 -16.14
N TYR A 383 4.20 -16.09 -15.65
CA TYR A 383 5.18 -16.81 -16.47
C TYR A 383 5.30 -18.27 -16.08
N VAL A 384 5.50 -18.57 -14.80
CA VAL A 384 5.81 -19.93 -14.33
C VAL A 384 4.53 -20.74 -14.25
N ARG A 385 3.57 -20.34 -13.39
CA ARG A 385 2.30 -21.08 -13.16
C ARG A 385 1.13 -20.58 -14.01
N ARG A 386 1.25 -19.44 -14.63
CA ARG A 386 0.24 -18.85 -15.54
C ARG A 386 -1.16 -18.78 -14.95
N GLY A 387 -1.24 -18.45 -13.64
CA GLY A 387 -2.48 -18.32 -12.90
C GLY A 387 -3.16 -19.63 -12.49
N HIS A 388 -2.48 -20.79 -12.63
CA HIS A 388 -3.01 -22.09 -12.21
C HIS A 388 -2.40 -22.52 -10.88
N TYR A 389 -3.24 -22.64 -9.85
CA TYR A 389 -2.83 -22.97 -8.49
C TYR A 389 -3.76 -23.97 -7.86
N ALA A 390 -3.22 -24.93 -7.10
CA ALA A 390 -4.00 -25.81 -6.23
C ALA A 390 -4.40 -25.04 -4.98
N ILE A 391 -5.58 -24.41 -5.00
CA ILE A 391 -6.03 -23.47 -3.96
C ILE A 391 -6.07 -24.13 -2.58
N THR A 392 -6.58 -25.37 -2.48
CA THR A 392 -6.64 -26.11 -1.22
C THR A 392 -5.27 -26.36 -0.60
N ASP A 393 -4.24 -26.52 -1.44
CA ASP A 393 -2.88 -26.81 -1.00
C ASP A 393 -2.17 -25.57 -0.43
N LEU A 394 -2.66 -24.36 -0.74
CA LEU A 394 -2.19 -23.12 -0.10
C LEU A 394 -2.58 -23.08 1.39
N PHE A 395 -3.57 -23.86 1.81
CA PHE A 395 -4.02 -23.95 3.19
C PHE A 395 -3.51 -25.21 3.90
N SER A 396 -2.69 -26.02 3.24
CA SER A 396 -2.16 -27.27 3.79
C SER A 396 -0.66 -27.18 4.05
N LEU A 397 -0.24 -27.60 5.25
CA LEU A 397 1.18 -27.71 5.62
C LEU A 397 1.95 -28.72 4.76
N ASP A 398 1.26 -29.78 4.33
CA ASP A 398 1.82 -30.89 3.57
C ASP A 398 1.35 -30.86 2.10
N GLY A 399 0.83 -29.70 1.66
CA GLY A 399 0.47 -29.45 0.25
C GLY A 399 1.68 -29.33 -0.67
N ILE A 400 1.43 -29.27 -1.98
CA ILE A 400 2.48 -29.24 -3.01
C ILE A 400 3.44 -28.03 -2.91
N TYR A 401 3.02 -26.96 -2.22
CA TYR A 401 3.84 -25.77 -2.04
C TYR A 401 4.80 -25.87 -0.86
N HIS A 402 4.79 -26.97 -0.12
CA HIS A 402 5.66 -27.28 1.02
C HIS A 402 5.54 -26.27 2.18
N ARG A 403 6.21 -26.58 3.29
CA ARG A 403 6.30 -25.68 4.45
C ARG A 403 7.17 -24.46 4.15
N TRP A 404 8.27 -24.67 3.45
CA TRP A 404 9.23 -23.67 3.00
C TRP A 404 9.53 -23.90 1.52
N ASN A 405 9.18 -22.94 0.68
CA ASN A 405 9.52 -23.00 -0.74
C ASN A 405 10.78 -22.14 -0.99
N TRP A 406 11.90 -22.82 -1.02
CA TRP A 406 13.21 -22.17 -1.17
C TRP A 406 13.39 -21.43 -2.48
N ARG A 407 12.63 -21.75 -3.51
CA ARG A 407 12.71 -21.05 -4.82
C ARG A 407 12.38 -19.57 -4.67
N GLY A 408 11.25 -19.24 -4.06
CA GLY A 408 10.85 -17.86 -3.83
C GLY A 408 11.72 -17.15 -2.79
N ILE A 409 12.04 -17.86 -1.69
CA ILE A 409 12.87 -17.30 -0.61
C ILE A 409 14.27 -16.94 -1.15
N THR A 410 14.91 -17.84 -1.92
CA THR A 410 16.25 -17.60 -2.49
C THR A 410 16.23 -16.47 -3.50
N ALA A 411 15.25 -16.42 -4.40
CA ALA A 411 15.13 -15.33 -5.38
C ALA A 411 14.93 -13.97 -4.68
N TYR A 412 14.06 -13.92 -3.66
CA TYR A 412 13.85 -12.73 -2.84
C TYR A 412 15.16 -12.27 -2.16
N ALA A 413 15.87 -13.20 -1.51
CA ALA A 413 17.12 -12.90 -0.82
C ALA A 413 18.22 -12.40 -1.76
N ILE A 414 18.36 -13.01 -2.95
CA ILE A 414 19.31 -12.57 -3.98
C ILE A 414 18.98 -11.17 -4.46
N GLY A 415 17.70 -10.89 -4.76
CA GLY A 415 17.26 -9.58 -5.21
C GLY A 415 17.50 -8.50 -4.16
N PHE A 416 17.08 -8.74 -2.91
CA PHE A 416 17.30 -7.81 -1.82
C PHE A 416 18.79 -7.54 -1.55
N ALA A 417 19.62 -8.60 -1.58
CA ALA A 417 21.06 -8.44 -1.43
C ALA A 417 21.70 -7.62 -2.56
N ALA A 418 21.19 -7.77 -3.78
CA ALA A 418 21.66 -7.01 -4.94
C ALA A 418 21.29 -5.52 -4.88
N GLU A 419 20.22 -5.15 -4.18
CA GLU A 419 19.82 -3.75 -3.96
C GLU A 419 20.80 -2.99 -3.04
N ILE A 420 21.35 -3.66 -2.03
CA ILE A 420 22.12 -3.04 -0.95
C ILE A 420 23.22 -2.08 -1.46
N PRO A 421 24.06 -2.43 -2.46
CA PRO A 421 25.08 -1.52 -2.98
C PRO A 421 24.54 -0.24 -3.63
N PHE A 422 23.27 -0.23 -4.03
CA PHE A 422 22.61 0.85 -4.77
C PHE A 422 21.65 1.68 -3.91
N MET A 423 21.41 1.26 -2.66
CA MET A 423 20.47 1.94 -1.75
C MET A 423 21.01 3.28 -1.28
N VAL A 424 20.11 4.26 -1.18
CA VAL A 424 20.33 5.54 -0.50
C VAL A 424 19.26 5.67 0.58
N LEU A 425 19.60 5.26 1.80
CA LEU A 425 18.69 5.37 2.93
C LEU A 425 18.77 6.78 3.51
N PRO A 426 17.67 7.54 3.50
CA PRO A 426 17.61 8.84 4.16
C PRO A 426 17.92 8.70 5.65
N GLN A 427 18.34 9.79 6.26
CA GLN A 427 18.67 9.80 7.68
C GLN A 427 17.46 9.42 8.54
N LEU A 428 17.58 8.29 9.25
CA LEU A 428 16.61 7.80 10.22
C LEU A 428 17.27 7.84 11.60
N GLY A 429 17.07 8.91 12.36
CA GLY A 429 17.81 9.15 13.60
C GLY A 429 19.31 9.27 13.34
N SER A 430 20.11 8.38 13.94
CA SER A 430 21.57 8.26 13.72
C SER A 430 21.94 7.36 12.55
N LEU A 431 20.96 6.64 11.95
CA LEU A 431 21.20 5.72 10.85
C LEU A 431 21.09 6.46 9.52
N SER A 432 22.13 6.37 8.72
CA SER A 432 22.14 6.76 7.32
C SER A 432 22.98 5.75 6.54
N TYR A 433 22.57 5.44 5.33
CA TYR A 433 23.33 4.52 4.48
C TYR A 433 23.32 4.99 3.04
N ILE A 434 24.50 5.08 2.45
CA ILE A 434 24.64 5.28 1.01
C ILE A 434 25.52 4.14 0.50
N GLY A 435 24.94 3.32 -0.35
CA GLY A 435 25.62 2.18 -0.94
C GLY A 435 26.85 2.57 -1.75
N PRO A 436 27.87 1.70 -1.83
CA PRO A 436 29.11 2.03 -2.53
C PRO A 436 28.90 2.35 -4.01
N VAL A 437 27.95 1.70 -4.69
CA VAL A 437 27.62 1.99 -6.08
C VAL A 437 26.77 3.26 -6.19
N ALA A 438 25.84 3.48 -5.26
CA ALA A 438 25.06 4.73 -5.23
C ALA A 438 25.98 5.96 -5.11
N LYS A 439 27.05 5.89 -4.29
CA LYS A 439 28.09 6.95 -4.21
C LYS A 439 28.74 7.24 -5.55
N LEU A 440 29.05 6.21 -6.35
CA LEU A 440 29.61 6.38 -7.68
C LEU A 440 28.61 7.01 -8.66
N LEU A 441 27.31 6.90 -8.36
CA LEU A 441 26.21 7.50 -9.12
C LEU A 441 25.76 8.85 -8.54
N ASN A 442 26.65 9.55 -7.82
CA ASN A 442 26.36 10.83 -7.16
C ASN A 442 25.15 10.75 -6.21
N ASP A 443 25.13 9.73 -5.34
CA ASP A 443 24.08 9.45 -4.38
C ASP A 443 22.69 9.24 -5.02
N THR A 444 22.67 8.70 -6.24
CA THR A 444 21.42 8.38 -6.94
C THR A 444 20.98 6.96 -6.61
N ASP A 445 19.78 6.83 -6.09
CA ASP A 445 19.17 5.53 -5.77
C ASP A 445 18.53 4.90 -7.01
N ILE A 446 19.05 3.76 -7.43
CA ILE A 446 18.48 2.91 -8.47
C ILE A 446 18.26 1.46 -7.98
N SER A 447 18.29 1.27 -6.67
CA SER A 447 18.19 -0.07 -6.04
C SER A 447 16.93 -0.81 -6.46
N TRP A 448 15.79 -0.13 -6.53
CA TRP A 448 14.51 -0.71 -6.96
C TRP A 448 14.59 -1.36 -8.36
N LEU A 449 15.31 -0.74 -9.30
CA LEU A 449 15.48 -1.29 -10.65
C LEU A 449 16.39 -2.53 -10.62
N VAL A 450 17.47 -2.45 -9.85
CA VAL A 450 18.40 -3.58 -9.67
C VAL A 450 17.70 -4.74 -9.00
N GLY A 451 16.98 -4.50 -7.90
CA GLY A 451 16.22 -5.51 -7.19
C GLY A 451 15.18 -6.19 -8.07
N LEU A 452 14.40 -5.40 -8.81
CA LEU A 452 13.39 -5.91 -9.74
C LEU A 452 14.01 -6.85 -10.79
N VAL A 453 15.06 -6.39 -11.47
CA VAL A 453 15.69 -7.14 -12.57
C VAL A 453 16.43 -8.37 -12.06
N VAL A 454 17.22 -8.22 -10.99
CA VAL A 454 18.00 -9.34 -10.43
C VAL A 454 17.07 -10.40 -9.84
N THR A 455 16.03 -10.00 -9.10
CA THR A 455 15.05 -10.99 -8.59
C THR A 455 14.33 -11.71 -9.72
N ALA A 456 13.92 -10.97 -10.76
CA ALA A 456 13.25 -11.52 -11.92
C ALA A 456 14.12 -12.60 -12.61
N ILE A 457 15.37 -12.27 -12.88
CA ILE A 457 16.33 -13.20 -13.49
C ILE A 457 16.58 -14.39 -12.56
N ALA A 458 16.84 -14.15 -11.28
CA ALA A 458 17.08 -15.20 -10.30
C ALA A 458 15.90 -16.17 -10.22
N TYR A 459 14.67 -15.67 -10.13
CA TYR A 459 13.49 -16.51 -10.07
C TYR A 459 13.26 -17.33 -11.34
N LEU A 460 13.44 -16.73 -12.52
CA LEU A 460 13.36 -17.44 -13.80
C LEU A 460 14.42 -18.54 -13.93
N LEU A 461 15.66 -18.27 -13.48
CA LEU A 461 16.72 -19.28 -13.51
C LEU A 461 16.45 -20.43 -12.53
N ILE A 462 16.02 -20.12 -11.31
CA ILE A 462 15.68 -21.11 -10.28
C ILE A 462 14.51 -21.99 -10.70
N THR A 463 13.55 -21.43 -11.44
CA THR A 463 12.35 -22.13 -11.90
C THR A 463 12.46 -22.70 -13.32
N ARG A 464 13.63 -22.61 -13.98
CA ARG A 464 13.83 -23.05 -15.37
C ARG A 464 13.46 -24.52 -15.63
N GLY A 465 13.64 -25.39 -14.64
CA GLY A 465 13.29 -26.81 -14.72
C GLY A 465 11.88 -27.15 -14.20
N PHE A 466 11.07 -26.15 -13.86
CA PHE A 466 9.72 -26.37 -13.38
C PHE A 466 8.79 -26.72 -14.55
N ASP A 467 8.12 -27.88 -14.45
CA ASP A 467 7.08 -28.29 -15.40
C ASP A 467 5.70 -28.07 -14.73
N PRO A 468 4.85 -27.16 -15.24
CA PRO A 468 3.50 -26.93 -14.70
C PRO A 468 2.62 -28.20 -14.67
N LYS A 469 2.90 -29.19 -15.55
CA LYS A 469 2.16 -30.46 -15.58
C LYS A 469 2.28 -31.26 -14.29
N THR A 470 3.36 -31.07 -13.54
CA THR A 470 3.56 -31.75 -12.25
C THR A 470 2.53 -31.31 -11.20
N GLU A 471 1.91 -30.15 -11.35
CA GLU A 471 0.90 -29.62 -10.45
C GLU A 471 -0.56 -29.90 -10.94
N GLU A 472 -0.76 -30.39 -12.20
CA GLU A 472 -2.09 -30.54 -12.82
C GLU A 472 -3.05 -31.43 -11.99
N GLN A 473 -2.56 -32.55 -11.44
CA GLN A 473 -3.38 -33.44 -10.63
C GLN A 473 -3.83 -32.77 -9.32
N ALA A 474 -2.96 -32.03 -8.65
CA ALA A 474 -3.25 -31.32 -7.44
C ALA A 474 -4.24 -30.16 -7.71
N ILE A 475 -4.08 -29.48 -8.83
CA ILE A 475 -4.98 -28.40 -9.27
C ILE A 475 -6.37 -28.99 -9.54
N ALA A 476 -6.50 -30.06 -10.32
CA ALA A 476 -7.77 -30.70 -10.61
C ALA A 476 -8.47 -31.22 -9.34
N LYS A 477 -7.70 -31.81 -8.41
CA LYS A 477 -8.22 -32.25 -7.12
C LYS A 477 -8.73 -31.08 -6.29
N SER A 478 -7.97 -29.97 -6.25
CA SER A 478 -8.34 -28.75 -5.55
C SER A 478 -9.64 -28.17 -6.11
N GLU A 479 -9.77 -28.08 -7.44
CA GLU A 479 -10.99 -27.58 -8.09
C GLU A 479 -12.20 -28.48 -7.79
N ALA A 480 -12.02 -29.80 -7.83
CA ALA A 480 -13.09 -30.75 -7.49
C ALA A 480 -13.54 -30.61 -6.03
N THR A 481 -12.60 -30.46 -5.09
CA THR A 481 -12.90 -30.25 -3.66
C THR A 481 -13.68 -28.95 -3.46
N LEU A 482 -13.20 -27.84 -4.03
CA LEU A 482 -13.87 -26.54 -3.89
C LEU A 482 -15.27 -26.56 -4.51
N LYS A 483 -15.45 -27.28 -5.61
CA LYS A 483 -16.78 -27.45 -6.22
C LYS A 483 -17.71 -28.31 -5.38
N ALA A 484 -17.21 -29.32 -4.69
CA ALA A 484 -18.00 -30.18 -3.80
C ALA A 484 -18.42 -29.45 -2.52
N ASP A 485 -17.51 -28.63 -1.95
CA ASP A 485 -17.77 -27.96 -0.67
C ASP A 485 -18.60 -26.67 -0.84
N PHE A 486 -18.52 -26.01 -2.00
CA PHE A 486 -19.08 -24.66 -2.21
C PHE A 486 -19.87 -24.48 -3.52
N GLY A 487 -20.03 -25.52 -4.34
CA GLY A 487 -20.74 -25.51 -5.63
C GLY A 487 -22.25 -25.61 -5.58
#